data_70c63115eeaa2e0152534b3f4ecbe498
#
_entry.id   70c63115eeaa2e0152534b3f4ecbe498
#
_cell.length_a   1.000
_cell.length_b   1.000
_cell.length_c   1.000
_cell.angle_alpha   90.00
_cell.angle_beta   90.00
_cell.angle_gamma   90.00
#
_symmetry.space_group_name_H-M   'P 1'
#
loop_
_entity.id
_entity.type
_entity.pdbx_description
1 polymer ?
#
loop_
_entity_poly.entity_id
_entity_poly.type
_entity_poly.pdbx_seq_one_letter_code
_entity_poly.pdbx_strand_id
1 'polypeptide(L)'
;MHDIKDLRKNLQFYKKQFTNRNYNFDLDTFQNLDNINRKLINEKEKLEQEKKILSKSKDKNNFEKSKKLSEQIQKILNEQKIAQLKINNFLYNLPNLATNDVPIGKDEKSNKLITKAGTIRKFNFKPKSHVEIGEKSNDIDFETSIKLSGARFVILKDKFALLERALINFMIDTHVLEFKYIEISPPLIVNEEVMFGTGQLPKFEEDQFEIKLEKSEKRKFLIPTAEVVLTNLVRESMVSLDDLPQRFVASTPCFRKEAGSYGKDTKGMMRQHQFYKVELVSIVEPKDCKLELDRMLNCAKNILDKLKIPYQIILLSSGDMGFSAEKTYDIEVWIPSENKYREIS
;
A
#
# COMPACT_ATOMS: atom_id res chain seq x y z
N MET A 1 0.81 5.91 -9.83
CA MET A 1 0.04 7.07 -10.37
C MET A 1 -0.15 6.86 -11.86
N HIS A 2 -1.35 7.13 -12.38
CA HIS A 2 -1.65 6.96 -13.81
C HIS A 2 -0.86 7.91 -14.69
N ASP A 3 -0.48 7.45 -15.89
CA ASP A 3 0.11 8.34 -16.90
C ASP A 3 -0.95 9.31 -17.40
N ILE A 4 -0.74 10.59 -17.13
CA ILE A 4 -1.68 11.66 -17.52
C ILE A 4 -1.85 11.76 -19.04
N LYS A 5 -0.83 11.38 -19.84
CA LYS A 5 -0.92 11.40 -21.30
C LYS A 5 -1.84 10.29 -21.80
N ASP A 6 -1.73 9.11 -21.20
CA ASP A 6 -2.60 7.99 -21.53
C ASP A 6 -4.03 8.25 -21.05
N LEU A 7 -4.20 8.78 -19.85
CA LEU A 7 -5.51 9.15 -19.31
C LEU A 7 -6.23 10.15 -20.19
N ARG A 8 -5.54 11.18 -20.71
CA ARG A 8 -6.11 12.16 -21.67
C ARG A 8 -6.61 11.51 -22.97
N LYS A 9 -5.87 10.55 -23.50
CA LYS A 9 -6.22 9.88 -24.77
C LYS A 9 -7.39 8.91 -24.59
N ASN A 10 -7.55 8.31 -23.42
CA ASN A 10 -8.43 7.19 -23.18
C ASN A 10 -9.48 7.47 -22.08
N LEU A 11 -9.98 8.71 -21.98
CA LEU A 11 -10.86 9.19 -20.90
C LEU A 11 -12.07 8.28 -20.62
N GLN A 12 -12.75 7.81 -21.67
CA GLN A 12 -13.93 6.96 -21.52
C GLN A 12 -13.58 5.57 -20.97
N PHE A 13 -12.43 5.03 -21.39
CA PHE A 13 -11.90 3.78 -20.83
C PHE A 13 -11.62 3.94 -19.35
N TYR A 14 -10.88 4.97 -18.94
CA TYR A 14 -10.57 5.24 -17.54
C TYR A 14 -11.83 5.48 -16.70
N LYS A 15 -12.80 6.25 -17.22
CA LYS A 15 -14.07 6.47 -16.53
C LYS A 15 -14.79 5.15 -16.25
N LYS A 16 -14.85 4.25 -17.25
CA LYS A 16 -15.45 2.91 -17.06
C LYS A 16 -14.68 2.07 -16.02
N GLN A 17 -13.35 2.06 -16.10
CA GLN A 17 -12.53 1.29 -15.16
C GLN A 17 -12.64 1.81 -13.73
N PHE A 18 -12.67 3.13 -13.52
CA PHE A 18 -12.89 3.71 -12.20
C PHE A 18 -14.30 3.42 -11.67
N THR A 19 -15.31 3.42 -12.53
CA THR A 19 -16.67 3.00 -12.15
C THR A 19 -16.68 1.55 -11.69
N ASN A 20 -15.95 0.65 -12.36
CA ASN A 20 -15.77 -0.74 -11.92
C ASN A 20 -15.11 -0.86 -10.54
N ARG A 21 -14.28 0.13 -10.16
CA ARG A 21 -13.64 0.26 -8.84
C ARG A 21 -14.52 0.99 -7.80
N ASN A 22 -15.80 1.20 -8.09
CA ASN A 22 -16.72 2.03 -7.28
C ASN A 22 -16.19 3.46 -7.04
N TYR A 23 -15.35 3.96 -7.93
CA TYR A 23 -14.81 5.30 -7.85
C TYR A 23 -15.52 6.22 -8.84
N ASN A 24 -16.08 7.32 -8.33
CA ASN A 24 -16.69 8.35 -9.16
C ASN A 24 -15.61 9.27 -9.72
N PHE A 25 -15.23 9.04 -10.98
CA PHE A 25 -14.25 9.88 -11.67
C PHE A 25 -14.87 11.18 -12.13
N ASP A 26 -14.52 12.27 -11.48
CA ASP A 26 -14.92 13.61 -11.86
C ASP A 26 -14.13 14.07 -13.09
N LEU A 27 -14.70 13.75 -14.26
CA LEU A 27 -14.10 14.04 -15.56
C LEU A 27 -13.97 15.55 -15.81
N ASP A 28 -14.97 16.32 -15.39
CA ASP A 28 -15.01 17.76 -15.65
C ASP A 28 -13.95 18.48 -14.83
N THR A 29 -13.80 18.12 -13.55
CA THR A 29 -12.72 18.63 -12.71
C THR A 29 -11.36 18.27 -13.28
N PHE A 30 -11.14 17.02 -13.70
CA PHE A 30 -9.88 16.61 -14.33
C PHE A 30 -9.57 17.46 -15.56
N GLN A 31 -10.52 17.57 -16.50
CA GLN A 31 -10.32 18.33 -17.73
C GLN A 31 -10.04 19.81 -17.47
N ASN A 32 -10.72 20.41 -16.50
CA ASN A 32 -10.51 21.80 -16.13
C ASN A 32 -9.09 22.02 -15.56
N LEU A 33 -8.68 21.20 -14.59
CA LEU A 33 -7.33 21.27 -14.00
C LEU A 33 -6.23 21.06 -15.04
N ASP A 34 -6.41 20.07 -15.94
CA ASP A 34 -5.46 19.78 -17.00
C ASP A 34 -5.35 20.91 -18.01
N ASN A 35 -6.49 21.48 -18.43
CA ASN A 35 -6.52 22.60 -19.35
C ASN A 35 -5.84 23.85 -18.79
N ILE A 36 -6.09 24.17 -17.50
CA ILE A 36 -5.43 25.28 -16.81
C ILE A 36 -3.91 25.06 -16.81
N ASN A 37 -3.45 23.91 -16.37
CA ASN A 37 -2.01 23.60 -16.30
C ASN A 37 -1.35 23.68 -17.67
N ARG A 38 -1.96 23.13 -18.72
CA ARG A 38 -1.45 23.17 -20.08
C ARG A 38 -1.41 24.60 -20.66
N LYS A 39 -2.41 25.42 -20.37
CA LYS A 39 -2.41 26.84 -20.79
C LYS A 39 -1.22 27.57 -20.17
N LEU A 40 -1.00 27.41 -18.87
CA LEU A 40 0.11 28.04 -18.16
C LEU A 40 1.48 27.57 -18.69
N ILE A 41 1.63 26.27 -18.99
CA ILE A 41 2.85 25.74 -19.60
C ILE A 41 3.10 26.40 -20.97
N ASN A 42 2.11 26.41 -21.85
CA ASN A 42 2.23 27.00 -23.20
C ASN A 42 2.52 28.50 -23.13
N GLU A 43 1.90 29.23 -22.21
CA GLU A 43 2.13 30.67 -22.03
C GLU A 43 3.54 30.95 -21.54
N LYS A 44 4.01 30.18 -20.56
CA LYS A 44 5.41 30.25 -20.10
C LYS A 44 6.39 30.01 -21.22
N GLU A 45 6.20 28.95 -22.02
CA GLU A 45 7.10 28.62 -23.14
C GLU A 45 7.14 29.72 -24.20
N LYS A 46 6.02 30.37 -24.51
CA LYS A 46 5.98 31.51 -25.41
C LYS A 46 6.80 32.69 -24.90
N LEU A 47 6.61 33.06 -23.64
CA LEU A 47 7.37 34.17 -23.03
C LEU A 47 8.85 33.85 -22.92
N GLU A 48 9.23 32.60 -22.64
CA GLU A 48 10.63 32.16 -22.64
C GLU A 48 11.25 32.25 -24.03
N GLN A 49 10.50 31.89 -25.08
CA GLN A 49 10.96 32.06 -26.49
C GLN A 49 11.12 33.54 -26.85
N GLU A 50 10.17 34.40 -26.52
CA GLU A 50 10.28 35.85 -26.74
C GLU A 50 11.49 36.44 -26.00
N LYS A 51 11.68 36.08 -24.75
CA LYS A 51 12.86 36.50 -23.97
C LYS A 51 14.16 36.06 -24.62
N LYS A 52 14.21 34.79 -25.11
CA LYS A 52 15.39 34.25 -25.80
C LYS A 52 15.71 35.02 -27.11
N ILE A 53 14.69 35.48 -27.84
CA ILE A 53 14.88 36.32 -29.04
C ILE A 53 15.43 37.69 -28.64
N LEU A 54 14.82 38.34 -27.64
CA LEU A 54 15.28 39.66 -27.16
C LEU A 54 16.70 39.65 -26.62
N SER A 55 17.11 38.59 -25.94
CA SER A 55 18.44 38.44 -25.36
C SER A 55 19.57 38.32 -26.39
N LYS A 56 19.23 37.98 -27.63
CA LYS A 56 20.21 37.95 -28.75
C LYS A 56 20.45 39.33 -29.38
N SER A 57 19.64 40.33 -29.09
CA SER A 57 19.80 41.71 -29.55
C SER A 57 20.57 42.52 -28.53
N LYS A 58 21.58 43.29 -28.98
CA LYS A 58 22.44 44.17 -28.16
C LYS A 58 21.83 45.53 -27.83
N ASP A 59 20.51 45.75 -28.11
CA ASP A 59 19.83 47.01 -27.88
C ASP A 59 19.45 47.21 -26.40
N LYS A 60 19.81 48.38 -25.83
CA LYS A 60 19.49 48.75 -24.47
C LYS A 60 17.98 48.74 -24.14
N ASN A 61 17.15 49.10 -25.11
CA ASN A 61 15.68 49.05 -24.95
C ASN A 61 15.16 47.63 -24.73
N ASN A 62 15.87 46.60 -25.18
CA ASN A 62 15.51 45.21 -25.02
C ASN A 62 15.83 44.69 -23.57
N PHE A 63 16.69 45.38 -22.83
CA PHE A 63 16.96 44.99 -21.43
C PHE A 63 15.75 45.17 -20.52
N GLU A 64 15.09 46.34 -20.59
CA GLU A 64 13.85 46.58 -19.80
C GLU A 64 12.70 45.63 -20.18
N LYS A 65 12.53 45.38 -21.50
CA LYS A 65 11.55 44.41 -21.99
C LYS A 65 11.88 42.99 -21.47
N SER A 66 13.14 42.58 -21.51
CA SER A 66 13.60 41.28 -21.02
C SER A 66 13.39 41.16 -19.49
N LYS A 67 13.54 42.24 -18.72
CA LYS A 67 13.26 42.28 -17.28
C LYS A 67 11.77 42.07 -17.00
N LYS A 68 10.89 42.80 -17.71
CA LYS A 68 9.42 42.64 -17.60
C LYS A 68 8.97 41.22 -17.96
N LEU A 69 9.54 40.64 -19.03
CA LEU A 69 9.25 39.25 -19.37
C LEU A 69 9.71 38.27 -18.30
N SER A 70 10.85 38.53 -17.65
CA SER A 70 11.30 37.70 -16.51
C SER A 70 10.33 37.72 -15.35
N GLU A 71 9.78 38.89 -15.01
CA GLU A 71 8.78 39.05 -13.94
C GLU A 71 7.48 38.33 -14.29
N GLN A 72 7.03 38.43 -15.56
CA GLN A 72 5.86 37.69 -16.04
C GLN A 72 6.07 36.19 -16.03
N ILE A 73 7.22 35.69 -16.50
CA ILE A 73 7.59 34.26 -16.46
C ILE A 73 7.59 33.75 -15.02
N GLN A 74 8.14 34.52 -14.08
CA GLN A 74 8.16 34.11 -12.66
C GLN A 74 6.73 34.03 -12.07
N LYS A 75 5.85 34.95 -12.42
CA LYS A 75 4.44 34.93 -12.02
C LYS A 75 3.73 33.65 -12.55
N ILE A 76 3.84 33.42 -13.86
CA ILE A 76 3.25 32.23 -14.50
C ILE A 76 3.84 30.94 -13.94
N LEU A 77 5.14 30.90 -13.66
CA LEU A 77 5.79 29.76 -13.03
C LEU A 77 5.17 29.43 -11.65
N ASN A 78 4.87 30.45 -10.85
CA ASN A 78 4.22 30.26 -9.55
C ASN A 78 2.78 29.75 -9.72
N GLU A 79 2.01 30.31 -10.64
CA GLU A 79 0.65 29.87 -10.95
C GLU A 79 0.65 28.42 -11.48
N GLN A 80 1.60 28.08 -12.36
CA GLN A 80 1.78 26.74 -12.92
C GLN A 80 2.16 25.72 -11.83
N LYS A 81 3.01 26.08 -10.87
CA LYS A 81 3.31 25.21 -9.70
C LYS A 81 2.04 24.89 -8.92
N ILE A 82 1.19 25.88 -8.67
CA ILE A 82 -0.08 25.69 -7.95
C ILE A 82 -1.02 24.79 -8.77
N ALA A 83 -1.14 25.04 -10.07
CA ALA A 83 -1.96 24.21 -10.96
C ALA A 83 -1.45 22.76 -11.01
N GLN A 84 -0.13 22.55 -11.08
CA GLN A 84 0.49 21.24 -11.08
C GLN A 84 0.24 20.49 -9.76
N LEU A 85 0.30 21.18 -8.62
CA LEU A 85 -0.03 20.58 -7.33
C LEU A 85 -1.49 20.13 -7.28
N LYS A 86 -2.42 20.93 -7.78
CA LYS A 86 -3.85 20.57 -7.81
C LYS A 86 -4.11 19.34 -8.66
N ILE A 87 -3.50 19.27 -9.85
CA ILE A 87 -3.68 18.09 -10.71
C ILE A 87 -3.00 16.85 -10.15
N ASN A 88 -1.82 16.99 -9.53
CA ASN A 88 -1.15 15.88 -8.85
C ASN A 88 -2.01 15.35 -7.70
N ASN A 89 -2.56 16.24 -6.85
CA ASN A 89 -3.46 15.84 -5.77
C ASN A 89 -4.72 15.12 -6.29
N PHE A 90 -5.26 15.56 -7.42
CA PHE A 90 -6.37 14.86 -8.06
C PHE A 90 -5.94 13.44 -8.48
N LEU A 91 -4.79 13.30 -9.17
CA LEU A 91 -4.29 12.01 -9.65
C LEU A 91 -3.90 11.05 -8.51
N TYR A 92 -3.38 11.54 -7.38
CA TYR A 92 -3.06 10.73 -6.21
C TYR A 92 -4.26 10.07 -5.56
N ASN A 93 -5.47 10.61 -5.78
CA ASN A 93 -6.70 10.06 -5.27
C ASN A 93 -7.41 9.09 -6.25
N LEU A 94 -6.79 8.78 -7.38
CA LEU A 94 -7.33 7.81 -8.33
C LEU A 94 -6.84 6.40 -7.97
N PRO A 95 -7.74 5.41 -7.79
CA PRO A 95 -7.34 4.03 -7.53
C PRO A 95 -6.65 3.43 -8.76
N ASN A 96 -5.85 2.38 -8.57
CA ASN A 96 -5.30 1.63 -9.70
C ASN A 96 -6.42 0.88 -10.46
N LEU A 97 -6.15 0.50 -11.70
CA LEU A 97 -7.12 -0.20 -12.53
C LEU A 97 -7.08 -1.70 -12.22
N ALA A 98 -8.26 -2.32 -12.15
CA ALA A 98 -8.35 -3.76 -11.99
C ALA A 98 -8.01 -4.51 -13.29
N THR A 99 -7.33 -5.65 -13.18
CA THR A 99 -7.13 -6.55 -14.33
C THR A 99 -8.46 -7.17 -14.78
N ASN A 100 -8.52 -7.62 -16.04
CA ASN A 100 -9.77 -8.11 -16.65
C ASN A 100 -10.35 -9.38 -16.01
N ASP A 101 -9.56 -10.13 -15.26
CA ASP A 101 -9.95 -11.37 -14.58
C ASP A 101 -10.44 -11.14 -13.14
N VAL A 102 -10.41 -9.91 -12.67
CA VAL A 102 -10.97 -9.50 -11.37
C VAL A 102 -12.49 -9.41 -11.48
N PRO A 103 -13.26 -10.03 -10.57
CA PRO A 103 -14.72 -9.91 -10.56
C PRO A 103 -15.14 -8.47 -10.29
N ILE A 104 -16.07 -7.95 -11.10
CA ILE A 104 -16.64 -6.62 -10.90
C ILE A 104 -17.67 -6.69 -9.79
N GLY A 105 -17.49 -5.90 -8.73
CA GLY A 105 -18.40 -5.88 -7.58
C GLY A 105 -18.17 -4.71 -6.66
N LYS A 106 -19.08 -4.47 -5.73
CA LYS A 106 -19.03 -3.32 -4.82
C LYS A 106 -18.27 -3.61 -3.53
N ASP A 107 -18.32 -4.83 -3.07
CA ASP A 107 -17.88 -5.23 -1.74
C ASP A 107 -17.47 -6.72 -1.71
N GLU A 108 -17.18 -7.21 -0.52
CA GLU A 108 -16.79 -8.59 -0.21
C GLU A 108 -17.76 -9.66 -0.74
N LYS A 109 -19.06 -9.33 -0.91
CA LYS A 109 -20.07 -10.27 -1.41
C LYS A 109 -19.85 -10.69 -2.86
N SER A 110 -19.08 -9.88 -3.59
CA SER A 110 -18.71 -10.13 -4.99
C SER A 110 -17.36 -10.82 -5.13
N ASN A 111 -16.70 -11.12 -4.03
CA ASN A 111 -15.42 -11.83 -4.02
C ASN A 111 -15.60 -13.27 -4.54
N LYS A 112 -14.58 -13.80 -5.18
CA LYS A 112 -14.61 -15.12 -5.80
C LYS A 112 -13.74 -16.09 -5.01
N LEU A 113 -14.36 -17.16 -4.51
CA LEU A 113 -13.62 -18.30 -3.97
C LEU A 113 -12.84 -19.00 -5.09
N ILE A 114 -11.54 -19.10 -4.94
CA ILE A 114 -10.65 -19.75 -5.91
C ILE A 114 -10.40 -21.22 -5.52
N THR A 115 -10.04 -21.45 -4.25
CA THR A 115 -9.77 -22.80 -3.78
C THR A 115 -9.93 -22.90 -2.27
N LYS A 116 -10.15 -24.13 -1.79
CA LYS A 116 -10.04 -24.51 -0.38
C LYS A 116 -9.02 -25.63 -0.25
N ALA A 117 -8.21 -25.58 0.79
CA ALA A 117 -7.16 -26.55 1.06
C ALA A 117 -7.15 -26.95 2.54
N GLY A 118 -6.58 -28.12 2.81
CA GLY A 118 -6.51 -28.70 4.15
C GLY A 118 -7.85 -29.31 4.60
N THR A 119 -7.77 -30.07 5.68
CA THR A 119 -8.94 -30.78 6.26
C THR A 119 -9.34 -30.10 7.55
N ILE A 120 -10.57 -29.61 7.63
CA ILE A 120 -11.14 -29.04 8.86
C ILE A 120 -11.25 -30.15 9.89
N ARG A 121 -10.48 -30.02 10.98
CA ARG A 121 -10.47 -30.98 12.08
C ARG A 121 -11.82 -30.95 12.82
N LYS A 122 -12.41 -32.13 13.01
CA LYS A 122 -13.58 -32.29 13.88
C LYS A 122 -13.14 -32.51 15.32
N PHE A 123 -13.74 -31.80 16.23
CA PHE A 123 -13.49 -31.90 17.67
C PHE A 123 -14.71 -32.55 18.35
N ASN A 124 -14.45 -33.38 19.35
CA ASN A 124 -15.49 -33.93 20.25
C ASN A 124 -15.78 -33.03 21.47
N PHE A 125 -15.23 -31.81 21.46
CA PHE A 125 -15.42 -30.77 22.45
C PHE A 125 -15.60 -29.42 21.74
N LYS A 126 -16.10 -28.42 22.45
CA LYS A 126 -16.23 -27.05 21.92
C LYS A 126 -14.84 -26.39 21.89
N PRO A 127 -14.30 -26.05 20.70
CA PRO A 127 -13.04 -25.34 20.60
C PRO A 127 -13.09 -23.97 21.30
N LYS A 128 -12.06 -23.65 22.05
CA LYS A 128 -11.92 -22.34 22.70
C LYS A 128 -11.34 -21.31 21.76
N SER A 129 -11.74 -20.06 21.93
CA SER A 129 -11.11 -18.92 21.27
C SER A 129 -9.71 -18.68 21.82
N HIS A 130 -8.91 -17.91 21.07
CA HIS A 130 -7.57 -17.49 21.54
C HIS A 130 -7.64 -16.66 22.83
N VAL A 131 -8.72 -15.92 23.03
CA VAL A 131 -8.96 -15.16 24.28
C VAL A 131 -9.15 -16.13 25.46
N GLU A 132 -10.05 -17.12 25.33
CA GLU A 132 -10.29 -18.11 26.37
C GLU A 132 -9.06 -18.98 26.67
N ILE A 133 -8.24 -19.25 25.66
CA ILE A 133 -6.98 -19.98 25.81
C ILE A 133 -5.99 -19.12 26.59
N GLY A 134 -5.84 -17.84 26.20
CA GLY A 134 -4.93 -16.89 26.83
C GLY A 134 -5.29 -16.61 28.29
N GLU A 135 -6.57 -16.36 28.57
CA GLU A 135 -7.07 -16.15 29.94
C GLU A 135 -6.78 -17.39 30.85
N LYS A 136 -6.92 -18.61 30.30
CA LYS A 136 -6.65 -19.82 31.05
C LYS A 136 -5.17 -20.07 31.32
N SER A 137 -4.30 -19.76 30.35
CA SER A 137 -2.84 -19.97 30.49
C SER A 137 -2.14 -18.82 31.20
N ASN A 138 -2.76 -17.64 31.24
CA ASN A 138 -2.17 -16.36 31.67
C ASN A 138 -0.96 -15.92 30.79
N ASP A 139 -0.80 -16.50 29.62
CA ASP A 139 0.33 -16.22 28.73
C ASP A 139 -0.03 -15.19 27.63
N ILE A 140 -1.31 -14.85 27.47
CA ILE A 140 -1.80 -13.75 26.63
C ILE A 140 -2.46 -12.74 27.59
N ASP A 141 -1.80 -11.60 27.80
CA ASP A 141 -2.18 -10.64 28.83
C ASP A 141 -2.70 -9.34 28.21
N PHE A 142 -4.01 -9.23 28.13
CA PHE A 142 -4.68 -8.03 27.64
C PHE A 142 -4.80 -6.95 28.73
N GLU A 143 -4.97 -7.34 29.99
CA GLU A 143 -5.20 -6.39 31.08
C GLU A 143 -3.99 -5.51 31.34
N THR A 144 -2.81 -6.12 31.46
CA THR A 144 -1.55 -5.37 31.64
C THR A 144 -1.24 -4.54 30.39
N SER A 145 -1.51 -5.06 29.20
CA SER A 145 -1.33 -4.34 27.94
C SER A 145 -2.16 -3.05 27.89
N ILE A 146 -3.42 -3.09 28.35
CA ILE A 146 -4.27 -1.91 28.44
C ILE A 146 -3.67 -0.83 29.36
N LYS A 147 -3.09 -1.25 30.50
CA LYS A 147 -2.42 -0.31 31.42
C LYS A 147 -1.18 0.34 30.80
N LEU A 148 -0.47 -0.37 29.93
CA LEU A 148 0.76 0.12 29.30
C LEU A 148 0.50 0.99 28.05
N SER A 149 -0.43 0.57 27.20
CA SER A 149 -0.55 1.15 25.85
C SER A 149 -2.00 1.40 25.41
N GLY A 150 -2.99 0.99 26.22
CA GLY A 150 -4.40 1.10 25.85
C GLY A 150 -4.95 -0.16 25.19
N ALA A 151 -6.15 -0.03 24.61
CA ALA A 151 -6.81 -1.13 23.92
C ALA A 151 -6.07 -1.52 22.63
N ARG A 152 -6.36 -2.74 22.13
CA ARG A 152 -5.77 -3.29 20.89
C ARG A 152 -4.26 -3.49 20.91
N PHE A 153 -3.68 -3.64 22.09
CA PHE A 153 -2.34 -4.16 22.31
C PHE A 153 -2.42 -5.47 23.08
N VAL A 154 -1.39 -6.28 23.01
CA VAL A 154 -1.31 -7.55 23.70
C VAL A 154 0.10 -7.77 24.24
N ILE A 155 0.20 -8.43 25.38
CA ILE A 155 1.47 -8.95 25.90
C ILE A 155 1.42 -10.47 25.76
N LEU A 156 2.37 -11.02 25.03
CA LEU A 156 2.60 -12.48 24.98
C LEU A 156 3.68 -12.85 25.98
N LYS A 157 3.46 -13.93 26.72
CA LYS A 157 4.38 -14.43 27.72
C LYS A 157 4.72 -15.89 27.44
N ASP A 158 5.84 -16.33 28.01
CA ASP A 158 6.32 -17.72 28.03
C ASP A 158 6.11 -18.46 26.70
N LYS A 159 5.23 -19.44 26.65
CA LYS A 159 5.01 -20.29 25.45
C LYS A 159 4.45 -19.56 24.28
N PHE A 160 3.61 -18.54 24.47
CA PHE A 160 3.07 -17.76 23.36
C PHE A 160 4.10 -16.79 22.77
N ALA A 161 4.97 -16.18 23.61
CA ALA A 161 6.09 -15.41 23.12
C ALA A 161 7.11 -16.28 22.35
N LEU A 162 7.36 -17.50 22.86
CA LEU A 162 8.20 -18.48 22.15
C LEU A 162 7.56 -18.90 20.83
N LEU A 163 6.24 -19.14 20.78
CA LEU A 163 5.50 -19.54 19.60
C LEU A 163 5.54 -18.46 18.52
N GLU A 164 5.30 -17.18 18.89
CA GLU A 164 5.39 -16.06 17.95
C GLU A 164 6.76 -16.01 17.27
N ARG A 165 7.83 -16.03 18.07
CA ARG A 165 9.21 -16.02 17.55
C ARG A 165 9.52 -17.26 16.70
N ALA A 166 9.04 -18.43 17.10
CA ALA A 166 9.23 -19.66 16.34
C ALA A 166 8.52 -19.61 14.98
N LEU A 167 7.31 -19.06 14.92
CA LEU A 167 6.57 -18.86 13.67
C LEU A 167 7.27 -17.86 12.76
N ILE A 168 7.76 -16.75 13.31
CA ILE A 168 8.52 -15.75 12.56
C ILE A 168 9.74 -16.41 11.91
N ASN A 169 10.57 -17.09 12.69
CA ASN A 169 11.77 -17.75 12.18
C ASN A 169 11.43 -18.83 11.14
N PHE A 170 10.42 -19.65 11.41
CA PHE A 170 9.96 -20.67 10.46
C PHE A 170 9.52 -20.08 9.11
N MET A 171 8.79 -18.96 9.12
CA MET A 171 8.36 -18.29 7.88
C MET A 171 9.54 -17.67 7.13
N ILE A 172 10.43 -16.96 7.81
CA ILE A 172 11.64 -16.37 7.22
C ILE A 172 12.51 -17.47 6.61
N ASP A 173 12.87 -18.50 7.39
CA ASP A 173 13.74 -19.58 6.93
C ASP A 173 13.14 -20.31 5.73
N THR A 174 11.84 -20.55 5.74
CA THR A 174 11.14 -21.16 4.59
C THR A 174 11.27 -20.31 3.33
N HIS A 175 11.03 -19.01 3.44
CA HIS A 175 11.09 -18.12 2.27
C HIS A 175 12.52 -17.92 1.76
N VAL A 176 13.50 -17.82 2.64
CA VAL A 176 14.93 -17.68 2.28
C VAL A 176 15.47 -18.98 1.68
N LEU A 177 15.32 -20.10 2.40
CA LEU A 177 15.97 -21.36 2.02
C LEU A 177 15.30 -22.05 0.85
N GLU A 178 13.96 -22.09 0.81
CA GLU A 178 13.21 -22.83 -0.22
C GLU A 178 12.83 -21.95 -1.41
N PHE A 179 12.41 -20.70 -1.16
CA PHE A 179 11.91 -19.83 -2.21
C PHE A 179 12.89 -18.74 -2.66
N LYS A 180 14.11 -18.72 -2.08
CA LYS A 180 15.21 -17.84 -2.50
C LYS A 180 14.88 -16.35 -2.40
N TYR A 181 14.11 -15.96 -1.39
CA TYR A 181 13.97 -14.57 -1.02
C TYR A 181 15.22 -14.08 -0.28
N ILE A 182 15.54 -12.82 -0.45
CA ILE A 182 16.61 -12.13 0.29
C ILE A 182 16.00 -11.54 1.54
N GLU A 183 16.49 -11.95 2.72
CA GLU A 183 16.05 -11.37 3.97
C GLU A 183 16.59 -9.94 4.13
N ILE A 184 15.71 -9.02 4.50
CA ILE A 184 16.01 -7.62 4.77
C ILE A 184 15.59 -7.28 6.20
N SER A 185 16.48 -6.59 6.93
CA SER A 185 16.18 -5.97 8.22
C SER A 185 16.03 -4.46 8.01
N PRO A 186 14.80 -3.96 7.74
CA PRO A 186 14.59 -2.57 7.36
C PRO A 186 14.37 -1.65 8.56
N PRO A 187 14.54 -0.32 8.40
CA PRO A 187 14.11 0.66 9.39
C PRO A 187 12.60 0.65 9.55
N LEU A 188 12.13 0.89 10.78
CA LEU A 188 10.70 0.92 11.13
C LEU A 188 10.10 2.33 11.08
N ILE A 189 10.95 3.36 11.01
CA ILE A 189 10.58 4.77 10.91
C ILE A 189 10.98 5.25 9.52
N VAL A 190 10.00 5.72 8.76
CA VAL A 190 10.18 6.11 7.36
C VAL A 190 9.79 7.56 7.10
N ASN A 191 10.30 8.12 6.02
CA ASN A 191 9.91 9.42 5.52
C ASN A 191 8.53 9.36 4.82
N GLU A 192 7.86 10.49 4.74
CA GLU A 192 6.59 10.65 4.05
C GLU A 192 6.61 10.13 2.61
N GLU A 193 7.70 10.38 1.87
CA GLU A 193 7.85 9.97 0.48
C GLU A 193 7.81 8.43 0.29
N VAL A 194 8.24 7.69 1.31
CA VAL A 194 8.16 6.21 1.31
C VAL A 194 6.72 5.73 1.42
N MET A 195 5.92 6.41 2.24
CA MET A 195 4.50 6.12 2.41
C MET A 195 3.69 6.44 1.14
N PHE A 196 4.07 7.49 0.41
CA PHE A 196 3.49 7.81 -0.90
C PHE A 196 3.84 6.75 -1.95
N GLY A 197 5.05 6.22 -1.94
CA GLY A 197 5.54 5.26 -2.92
C GLY A 197 4.70 3.98 -3.02
N THR A 198 4.00 3.61 -1.94
CA THR A 198 3.14 2.43 -1.86
C THR A 198 1.65 2.76 -1.72
N GLY A 199 1.27 4.05 -1.84
CA GLY A 199 -0.12 4.48 -1.78
C GLY A 199 -0.75 4.49 -0.39
N GLN A 200 0.05 4.45 0.67
CA GLN A 200 -0.43 4.64 2.04
C GLN A 200 -0.89 6.08 2.27
N LEU A 201 -0.16 7.03 1.69
CA LEU A 201 -0.53 8.43 1.64
C LEU A 201 -0.95 8.84 0.22
N PRO A 202 -1.87 9.82 0.06
CA PRO A 202 -2.63 10.51 1.13
C PRO A 202 -3.84 9.72 1.63
N LYS A 203 -4.22 8.62 0.96
CA LYS A 203 -5.53 7.96 1.12
C LYS A 203 -5.81 7.44 2.53
N PHE A 204 -4.79 6.85 3.17
CA PHE A 204 -4.92 6.17 4.47
C PHE A 204 -4.19 6.91 5.58
N GLU A 205 -4.09 8.24 5.50
CA GLU A 205 -3.36 9.05 6.48
C GLU A 205 -3.88 8.89 7.91
N GLU A 206 -5.20 8.75 8.08
CA GLU A 206 -5.82 8.55 9.40
C GLU A 206 -5.43 7.24 10.08
N ASP A 207 -5.03 6.22 9.30
CA ASP A 207 -4.59 4.92 9.80
C ASP A 207 -3.10 4.88 10.18
N GLN A 208 -2.33 5.93 9.85
CA GLN A 208 -0.89 5.95 10.05
C GLN A 208 -0.48 6.55 11.40
N PHE A 209 0.54 5.95 12.05
CA PHE A 209 1.19 6.54 13.20
C PHE A 209 2.27 7.52 12.75
N GLU A 210 1.98 8.82 12.83
CA GLU A 210 2.94 9.87 12.58
C GLU A 210 3.78 10.15 13.83
N ILE A 211 5.09 10.29 13.66
CA ILE A 211 6.04 10.64 14.71
C ILE A 211 6.31 12.14 14.64
N LYS A 212 6.01 12.85 15.73
CA LYS A 212 6.33 14.27 15.86
C LYS A 212 7.76 14.44 16.31
N LEU A 213 8.59 15.06 15.48
CA LEU A 213 9.96 15.43 15.80
C LEU A 213 10.03 16.96 15.91
N GLU A 214 10.50 17.47 17.04
CA GLU A 214 10.44 18.90 17.39
C GLU A 214 11.14 19.86 16.41
N LYS A 215 12.07 19.38 15.58
CA LYS A 215 12.86 20.19 14.64
C LYS A 215 12.97 19.57 13.25
N SER A 216 12.15 18.59 12.92
CA SER A 216 12.19 17.96 11.60
C SER A 216 11.32 18.70 10.62
N GLU A 217 11.88 19.10 9.50
CA GLU A 217 11.13 19.67 8.38
C GLU A 217 10.28 18.62 7.63
N LYS A 218 10.58 17.32 7.84
CA LYS A 218 9.92 16.20 7.14
C LYS A 218 9.11 15.35 8.11
N ARG A 219 7.93 14.98 7.67
CA ARG A 219 7.06 14.04 8.39
C ARG A 219 7.69 12.64 8.44
N LYS A 220 7.55 11.98 9.56
CA LYS A 220 8.01 10.61 9.79
C LYS A 220 6.85 9.74 10.27
N PHE A 221 6.88 8.47 9.87
CA PHE A 221 5.83 7.51 10.18
C PHE A 221 6.42 6.20 10.67
N LEU A 222 5.71 5.52 11.59
CA LEU A 222 5.93 4.11 11.84
C LEU A 222 5.34 3.31 10.67
N ILE A 223 6.03 2.26 10.25
CA ILE A 223 5.58 1.44 9.11
C ILE A 223 4.29 0.67 9.43
N PRO A 224 3.25 0.72 8.59
CA PRO A 224 2.07 -0.14 8.73
C PRO A 224 2.29 -1.56 8.19
N THR A 225 3.38 -1.74 7.44
CA THR A 225 3.78 -2.97 6.74
C THR A 225 5.22 -2.82 6.25
N ALA A 226 6.00 -3.89 6.21
CA ALA A 226 7.33 -3.86 5.61
C ALA A 226 7.30 -3.58 4.10
N GLU A 227 6.17 -3.81 3.44
CA GLU A 227 5.96 -3.46 2.03
C GLU A 227 6.44 -2.04 1.69
N VAL A 228 6.12 -1.06 2.56
CA VAL A 228 6.49 0.35 2.30
C VAL A 228 7.99 0.56 2.21
N VAL A 229 8.77 -0.22 2.94
CA VAL A 229 10.24 -0.13 2.88
C VAL A 229 10.80 -0.98 1.75
N LEU A 230 10.37 -2.24 1.66
CA LEU A 230 10.90 -3.20 0.70
C LEU A 230 10.66 -2.75 -0.74
N THR A 231 9.47 -2.23 -1.05
CA THR A 231 9.15 -1.71 -2.39
C THR A 231 9.97 -0.46 -2.72
N ASN A 232 10.26 0.39 -1.74
CA ASN A 232 11.04 1.62 -1.93
C ASN A 232 12.57 1.39 -1.99
N LEU A 233 13.08 0.17 -1.82
CA LEU A 233 14.51 -0.13 -2.03
C LEU A 233 14.98 0.23 -3.44
N VAL A 234 14.10 0.17 -4.43
CA VAL A 234 14.39 0.50 -5.83
C VAL A 234 13.82 1.86 -6.26
N ARG A 235 13.29 2.65 -5.32
CA ARG A 235 12.74 3.97 -5.63
C ARG A 235 13.82 4.90 -6.20
N GLU A 236 13.46 5.62 -7.28
CA GLU A 236 14.34 6.59 -7.95
C GLU A 236 15.67 5.98 -8.45
N SER A 237 15.70 4.65 -8.68
CA SER A 237 16.84 3.94 -9.24
C SER A 237 16.50 3.30 -10.59
N MET A 238 17.51 3.12 -11.41
CA MET A 238 17.44 2.27 -12.61
C MET A 238 17.94 0.88 -12.24
N VAL A 239 17.05 -0.11 -12.35
CA VAL A 239 17.37 -1.52 -12.13
C VAL A 239 17.66 -2.16 -13.48
N SER A 240 18.79 -2.89 -13.59
CA SER A 240 19.09 -3.67 -14.79
C SER A 240 18.13 -4.85 -14.92
N LEU A 241 17.84 -5.26 -16.16
CA LEU A 241 17.06 -6.47 -16.41
C LEU A 241 17.74 -7.73 -15.85
N ASP A 242 19.07 -7.75 -15.84
CA ASP A 242 19.86 -8.86 -15.30
C ASP A 242 19.75 -8.99 -13.77
N ASP A 243 19.35 -7.90 -13.07
CA ASP A 243 19.14 -7.87 -11.64
C ASP A 243 17.71 -8.28 -11.23
N LEU A 244 16.84 -8.55 -12.19
CA LEU A 244 15.46 -8.98 -11.96
C LEU A 244 15.31 -10.50 -12.14
N PRO A 245 14.44 -11.15 -11.38
CA PRO A 245 13.58 -10.60 -10.32
C PRO A 245 14.32 -10.38 -9.00
N GLN A 246 14.03 -9.29 -8.31
CA GLN A 246 14.45 -9.09 -6.92
C GLN A 246 13.32 -9.53 -5.98
N ARG A 247 13.63 -10.40 -5.01
CA ARG A 247 12.65 -10.95 -4.07
C ARG A 247 13.12 -10.73 -2.66
N PHE A 248 12.35 -9.97 -1.89
CA PHE A 248 12.68 -9.57 -0.53
C PHE A 248 11.69 -10.14 0.47
N VAL A 249 12.18 -10.53 1.64
CA VAL A 249 11.37 -10.91 2.79
C VAL A 249 11.84 -10.16 4.01
N ALA A 250 10.91 -9.70 4.84
CA ALA A 250 11.22 -9.09 6.13
C ALA A 250 10.19 -9.48 7.19
N SER A 251 10.65 -9.69 8.42
CA SER A 251 9.78 -9.74 9.59
C SER A 251 9.90 -8.44 10.36
N THR A 252 8.79 -7.73 10.50
CA THR A 252 8.77 -6.47 11.22
C THR A 252 7.55 -6.34 12.11
N PRO A 253 7.64 -5.59 13.23
CA PRO A 253 6.45 -5.01 13.82
C PRO A 253 5.83 -4.04 12.82
N CYS A 254 4.50 -4.05 12.75
CA CYS A 254 3.68 -3.19 11.91
C CYS A 254 2.73 -2.40 12.79
N PHE A 255 2.45 -1.15 12.41
CA PHE A 255 1.70 -0.20 13.25
C PHE A 255 0.52 0.38 12.47
N ARG A 256 -0.71 0.12 12.94
CA ARG A 256 -1.95 0.61 12.32
C ARG A 256 -2.89 1.21 13.37
N LYS A 257 -3.43 2.39 13.12
CA LYS A 257 -4.43 3.01 14.02
C LYS A 257 -5.80 2.34 13.93
N GLU A 258 -6.06 1.57 12.88
CA GLU A 258 -7.35 0.89 12.68
C GLU A 258 -8.56 1.84 12.78
N ALA A 259 -8.44 3.06 12.21
CA ALA A 259 -9.41 4.15 12.35
C ALA A 259 -10.81 3.78 11.84
N GLY A 260 -10.91 2.94 10.80
CA GLY A 260 -12.19 2.49 10.23
C GLY A 260 -12.86 1.31 10.93
N SER A 261 -12.26 0.74 11.99
CA SER A 261 -12.71 -0.52 12.60
C SER A 261 -13.42 -0.36 13.95
N TYR A 262 -14.16 0.74 14.15
CA TYR A 262 -14.90 0.97 15.39
C TYR A 262 -15.90 -0.18 15.66
N GLY A 263 -15.79 -0.78 16.88
CA GLY A 263 -16.68 -1.86 17.31
C GLY A 263 -16.42 -3.25 16.72
N LYS A 264 -15.50 -3.39 15.76
CA LYS A 264 -15.14 -4.70 15.20
C LYS A 264 -13.94 -5.30 15.95
N ASP A 265 -14.04 -6.58 16.34
CA ASP A 265 -12.97 -7.37 16.96
C ASP A 265 -12.21 -6.59 18.06
N THR A 266 -12.95 -5.93 18.98
CA THR A 266 -12.38 -5.09 20.03
C THR A 266 -11.73 -5.88 21.16
N LYS A 267 -12.05 -7.18 21.28
CA LYS A 267 -11.47 -8.11 22.24
C LYS A 267 -10.61 -9.16 21.52
N GLY A 268 -9.42 -9.41 22.02
CA GLY A 268 -8.50 -10.40 21.47
C GLY A 268 -7.43 -9.84 20.56
N MET A 269 -6.82 -10.70 19.73
CA MET A 269 -5.65 -10.42 18.89
C MET A 269 -5.98 -10.24 17.41
N MET A 270 -7.25 -10.23 17.02
CA MET A 270 -7.63 -10.19 15.59
C MET A 270 -7.37 -8.81 14.94
N ARG A 271 -7.41 -7.73 15.73
CA ARG A 271 -7.11 -6.37 15.29
C ARG A 271 -6.26 -5.66 16.35
N GLN A 272 -5.03 -5.37 15.99
CA GLN A 272 -4.05 -4.77 16.88
C GLN A 272 -3.45 -3.52 16.28
N HIS A 273 -3.10 -2.55 17.13
CA HIS A 273 -2.33 -1.37 16.74
C HIS A 273 -0.87 -1.70 16.44
N GLN A 274 -0.36 -2.79 17.02
CA GLN A 274 0.98 -3.32 16.78
C GLN A 274 0.90 -4.84 16.66
N PHE A 275 1.48 -5.40 15.59
CA PHE A 275 1.59 -6.83 15.36
C PHE A 275 2.81 -7.15 14.52
N TYR A 276 3.29 -8.39 14.54
CA TYR A 276 4.37 -8.84 13.67
C TYR A 276 3.82 -9.38 12.34
N LYS A 277 4.52 -9.07 11.25
CA LYS A 277 4.22 -9.59 9.92
C LYS A 277 5.48 -10.00 9.18
N VAL A 278 5.47 -11.19 8.59
CA VAL A 278 6.48 -11.62 7.61
C VAL A 278 5.98 -11.24 6.23
N GLU A 279 6.64 -10.27 5.60
CA GLU A 279 6.23 -9.66 4.35
C GLU A 279 7.07 -10.13 3.19
N LEU A 280 6.44 -10.43 2.06
CA LEU A 280 7.11 -10.77 0.81
C LEU A 280 6.89 -9.63 -0.20
N VAL A 281 7.97 -9.18 -0.85
CA VAL A 281 7.91 -8.23 -1.96
C VAL A 281 8.76 -8.75 -3.11
N SER A 282 8.24 -8.66 -4.33
CA SER A 282 8.98 -9.00 -5.54
C SER A 282 8.96 -7.83 -6.52
N ILE A 283 10.13 -7.48 -7.03
CA ILE A 283 10.32 -6.50 -8.10
C ILE A 283 10.63 -7.27 -9.37
N VAL A 284 9.78 -7.13 -10.38
CA VAL A 284 9.87 -7.89 -11.64
C VAL A 284 9.58 -7.00 -12.84
N GLU A 285 9.86 -7.48 -14.04
CA GLU A 285 9.37 -6.80 -15.24
C GLU A 285 7.84 -6.79 -15.28
N PRO A 286 7.20 -5.75 -15.84
CA PRO A 286 5.73 -5.67 -15.91
C PRO A 286 5.06 -6.88 -16.56
N LYS A 287 5.71 -7.49 -17.57
CA LYS A 287 5.20 -8.69 -18.26
C LYS A 287 5.11 -9.93 -17.35
N ASP A 288 5.93 -9.98 -16.30
CA ASP A 288 6.07 -11.12 -15.40
C ASP A 288 5.26 -10.97 -14.10
N CYS A 289 4.65 -9.79 -13.87
CA CYS A 289 3.90 -9.48 -12.62
C CYS A 289 2.84 -10.54 -12.30
N LYS A 290 2.10 -11.01 -13.29
CA LYS A 290 1.05 -12.01 -13.07
C LYS A 290 1.62 -13.35 -12.61
N LEU A 291 2.68 -13.82 -13.24
CA LEU A 291 3.33 -15.09 -12.88
C LEU A 291 3.98 -15.00 -11.49
N GLU A 292 4.57 -13.85 -11.18
CA GLU A 292 5.19 -13.63 -9.88
C GLU A 292 4.15 -13.48 -8.76
N LEU A 293 2.98 -12.89 -9.01
CA LEU A 293 1.87 -12.87 -8.06
C LEU A 293 1.40 -14.29 -7.72
N ASP A 294 1.21 -15.13 -8.74
CA ASP A 294 0.82 -16.53 -8.53
C ASP A 294 1.91 -17.31 -7.77
N ARG A 295 3.18 -17.01 -8.04
CA ARG A 295 4.33 -17.58 -7.30
C ARG A 295 4.31 -17.14 -5.84
N MET A 296 4.14 -15.83 -5.56
CA MET A 296 4.05 -15.29 -4.19
C MET A 296 2.91 -15.92 -3.41
N LEU A 297 1.74 -16.05 -4.03
CA LEU A 297 0.59 -16.73 -3.44
C LEU A 297 0.94 -18.17 -3.04
N ASN A 298 1.67 -18.90 -3.91
CA ASN A 298 2.13 -20.26 -3.61
C ASN A 298 3.15 -20.29 -2.47
N CYS A 299 4.05 -19.31 -2.36
CA CYS A 299 4.97 -19.19 -1.23
C CYS A 299 4.21 -19.02 0.11
N ALA A 300 3.21 -18.13 0.14
CA ALA A 300 2.39 -17.90 1.34
C ALA A 300 1.55 -19.13 1.72
N LYS A 301 0.92 -19.80 0.74
CA LYS A 301 0.18 -21.06 0.96
C LYS A 301 1.04 -22.16 1.53
N ASN A 302 2.28 -22.29 1.09
CA ASN A 302 3.21 -23.33 1.54
C ASN A 302 3.42 -23.26 3.07
N ILE A 303 3.41 -22.09 3.67
CA ILE A 303 3.46 -21.93 5.13
C ILE A 303 2.29 -22.65 5.80
N LEU A 304 1.08 -22.44 5.29
CA LEU A 304 -0.14 -23.04 5.86
C LEU A 304 -0.19 -24.55 5.62
N ASP A 305 0.27 -25.01 4.45
CA ASP A 305 0.39 -26.44 4.13
C ASP A 305 1.35 -27.15 5.09
N LYS A 306 2.52 -26.56 5.37
CA LYS A 306 3.49 -27.08 6.35
C LYS A 306 2.95 -27.08 7.77
N LEU A 307 2.19 -26.05 8.16
CA LEU A 307 1.52 -25.96 9.45
C LEU A 307 0.24 -26.83 9.53
N LYS A 308 -0.20 -27.40 8.41
CA LYS A 308 -1.44 -28.20 8.28
C LYS A 308 -2.69 -27.42 8.75
N ILE A 309 -2.73 -26.13 8.47
CA ILE A 309 -3.85 -25.24 8.78
C ILE A 309 -4.79 -25.20 7.57
N PRO A 310 -6.09 -25.52 7.72
CA PRO A 310 -7.04 -25.40 6.62
C PRO A 310 -7.26 -23.94 6.23
N TYR A 311 -7.24 -23.65 4.93
CA TYR A 311 -7.39 -22.31 4.39
C TYR A 311 -8.23 -22.27 3.13
N GLN A 312 -8.62 -21.08 2.75
CA GLN A 312 -9.21 -20.80 1.44
C GLN A 312 -8.55 -19.55 0.81
N ILE A 313 -8.60 -19.49 -0.51
CA ILE A 313 -8.10 -18.37 -1.30
C ILE A 313 -9.28 -17.66 -1.93
N ILE A 314 -9.34 -16.38 -1.73
CA ILE A 314 -10.38 -15.49 -2.24
C ILE A 314 -9.72 -14.51 -3.22
N LEU A 315 -10.27 -14.38 -4.42
CA LEU A 315 -9.95 -13.28 -5.34
C LEU A 315 -10.92 -12.15 -5.05
N LEU A 316 -10.39 -11.03 -4.62
CA LEU A 316 -11.20 -9.86 -4.26
C LEU A 316 -11.85 -9.25 -5.50
N SER A 317 -13.04 -8.70 -5.31
CA SER A 317 -13.74 -7.94 -6.33
C SER A 317 -13.13 -6.55 -6.50
N SER A 318 -13.42 -5.93 -7.63
CA SER A 318 -12.89 -4.60 -7.97
C SER A 318 -13.19 -3.51 -6.95
N GLY A 319 -14.27 -3.62 -6.19
CA GLY A 319 -14.63 -2.65 -5.16
C GLY A 319 -14.08 -2.97 -3.76
N ASP A 320 -13.61 -4.20 -3.54
CA ASP A 320 -13.10 -4.67 -2.24
C ASP A 320 -11.55 -4.64 -2.18
N MET A 321 -10.88 -4.81 -3.30
CA MET A 321 -9.42 -4.82 -3.34
C MET A 321 -8.79 -3.47 -3.01
N GLY A 322 -7.57 -3.49 -2.47
CA GLY A 322 -6.81 -2.33 -2.04
C GLY A 322 -6.66 -1.24 -3.12
N PHE A 323 -6.52 -0.01 -2.68
CA PHE A 323 -6.50 1.19 -3.55
C PHE A 323 -5.44 1.13 -4.65
N SER A 324 -4.23 0.68 -4.32
CA SER A 324 -3.09 0.63 -5.24
C SER A 324 -3.02 -0.67 -6.05
N ALA A 325 -3.86 -1.66 -5.73
CA ALA A 325 -3.78 -2.98 -6.34
C ALA A 325 -4.47 -3.05 -7.71
N GLU A 326 -3.90 -3.83 -8.61
CA GLU A 326 -4.53 -4.27 -9.87
C GLU A 326 -5.26 -5.59 -9.71
N LYS A 327 -4.83 -6.41 -8.76
CA LYS A 327 -5.41 -7.70 -8.40
C LYS A 327 -4.99 -8.07 -6.99
N THR A 328 -5.92 -8.60 -6.21
CA THR A 328 -5.68 -9.00 -4.83
C THR A 328 -6.25 -10.38 -4.55
N TYR A 329 -5.46 -11.21 -3.90
CA TYR A 329 -5.91 -12.44 -3.29
C TYR A 329 -5.81 -12.32 -1.78
N ASP A 330 -6.86 -12.76 -1.08
CA ASP A 330 -6.83 -12.97 0.37
C ASP A 330 -6.64 -14.44 0.68
N ILE A 331 -5.83 -14.71 1.68
CA ILE A 331 -5.71 -16.03 2.30
C ILE A 331 -6.45 -15.99 3.62
N GLU A 332 -7.46 -16.83 3.73
CA GLU A 332 -8.27 -16.95 4.93
C GLU A 332 -8.08 -18.33 5.58
N VAL A 333 -7.87 -18.38 6.89
CA VAL A 333 -7.71 -19.62 7.65
C VAL A 333 -8.97 -19.97 8.44
N TRP A 334 -9.24 -21.25 8.58
CA TRP A 334 -10.35 -21.73 9.38
C TRP A 334 -10.13 -21.51 10.87
N ILE A 335 -11.03 -20.79 11.52
CA ILE A 335 -11.02 -20.58 12.98
C ILE A 335 -12.06 -21.48 13.64
N PRO A 336 -11.66 -22.56 14.33
CA PRO A 336 -12.59 -23.55 14.88
C PRO A 336 -13.59 -22.97 15.89
N SER A 337 -13.16 -22.02 16.72
CA SER A 337 -14.01 -21.39 17.74
C SER A 337 -15.11 -20.51 17.16
N GLU A 338 -14.91 -19.98 15.93
CA GLU A 338 -15.85 -19.11 15.24
C GLU A 338 -16.64 -19.86 14.14
N ASN A 339 -16.21 -21.09 13.81
CA ASN A 339 -16.76 -21.91 12.72
C ASN A 339 -16.81 -21.16 11.38
N LYS A 340 -15.76 -20.38 11.08
CA LYS A 340 -15.64 -19.60 9.84
C LYS A 340 -14.18 -19.38 9.45
N TYR A 341 -13.98 -18.98 8.21
CA TYR A 341 -12.69 -18.50 7.71
C TYR A 341 -12.47 -17.04 8.11
N ARG A 342 -11.21 -16.70 8.40
CA ARG A 342 -10.75 -15.34 8.68
C ARG A 342 -9.50 -15.05 7.89
N GLU A 343 -9.44 -13.87 7.32
CA GLU A 343 -8.28 -13.33 6.61
C GLU A 343 -7.05 -13.27 7.53
N ILE A 344 -5.91 -13.68 6.97
CA ILE A 344 -4.60 -13.59 7.61
C ILE A 344 -3.54 -12.97 6.68
N SER A 345 -3.81 -12.85 5.37
CA SER A 345 -2.90 -12.25 4.39
C SER A 345 -3.69 -11.77 3.18
#